data_de42718c7aa632fd1a4cb717e17396af
#
_entry.id   de42718c7aa632fd1a4cb717e17396af
#
_cell.length_a   1.000
_cell.length_b   1.000
_cell.length_c   1.000
_cell.angle_alpha   90.00
_cell.angle_beta   90.00
_cell.angle_gamma   90.00
#
_symmetry.space_group_name_H-M   'P 1'
#
loop_
_entity.id
_entity.type
_entity.pdbx_description
1 polymer ?
#
loop_
_entity_poly.entity_id
_entity_poly.type
_entity_poly.pdbx_seq_one_letter_code
_entity_poly.pdbx_strand_id
1 'polypeptide(L)'
;NVHVSIAVWDDWTTYYKLEDMKEGLTLITSPWKRPPPDSIPFEAKASGPYLICTLSKSFAEDKGYNEALMLDYRGYVAEATSSNIFLINGL
;
A
#
# COMPACT_ATOMS: atom_id res chain seq x y z
N ASN A 1 -13.94 3.35 26.99
CA ASN A 1 -14.82 4.00 26.01
C ASN A 1 -14.39 3.58 24.61
N VAL A 2 -15.37 3.19 23.77
CA VAL A 2 -15.17 2.90 22.35
C VAL A 2 -15.76 4.07 21.59
N HIS A 3 -14.97 4.64 20.67
CA HIS A 3 -15.42 5.68 19.76
C HIS A 3 -15.56 5.07 18.37
N VAL A 4 -16.69 5.31 17.72
CA VAL A 4 -16.98 4.88 16.37
C VAL A 4 -17.20 6.11 15.51
N SER A 5 -16.51 6.17 14.37
CA SER A 5 -16.69 7.23 13.37
C SER A 5 -16.97 6.60 12.01
N ILE A 6 -17.90 7.17 11.27
CA ILE A 6 -18.23 6.77 9.90
C ILE A 6 -17.97 7.98 9.01
N ALA A 7 -17.06 7.82 8.04
CA ALA A 7 -16.75 8.82 7.04
C ALA A 7 -17.23 8.32 5.67
N VAL A 8 -17.90 9.17 4.92
CA VAL A 8 -18.36 8.89 3.56
C VAL A 8 -17.83 9.97 2.63
N TRP A 9 -17.25 9.55 1.52
CA TRP A 9 -16.81 10.44 0.44
C TRP A 9 -17.09 9.77 -0.91
N ASP A 10 -17.27 10.56 -1.94
CA ASP A 10 -17.75 10.10 -3.25
C ASP A 10 -16.70 10.09 -4.35
N ASP A 11 -15.46 10.50 -4.06
CA ASP A 11 -14.43 10.67 -5.09
C ASP A 11 -13.27 9.68 -4.93
N TRP A 12 -13.33 8.58 -5.68
CA TRP A 12 -12.23 7.63 -5.83
C TRP A 12 -11.12 8.13 -6.76
N THR A 13 -11.43 9.12 -7.62
CA THR A 13 -10.47 9.66 -8.60
C THR A 13 -9.37 10.50 -7.96
N THR A 14 -9.53 10.86 -6.69
CA THR A 14 -8.47 11.55 -5.92
C THR A 14 -7.30 10.65 -5.54
N TYR A 15 -7.47 9.31 -5.57
CA TYR A 15 -6.43 8.38 -5.18
C TYR A 15 -5.37 8.18 -6.28
N TYR A 16 -5.82 8.02 -7.53
CA TYR A 16 -4.98 7.96 -8.72
C TYR A 16 -5.60 8.81 -9.83
N LYS A 17 -4.76 9.51 -10.60
CA LYS A 17 -5.24 10.24 -11.76
C LYS A 17 -5.78 9.27 -12.81
N LEU A 18 -6.82 9.67 -13.54
CA LEU A 18 -7.42 8.83 -14.58
C LEU A 18 -6.43 8.46 -15.69
N GLU A 19 -5.48 9.35 -15.99
CA GLU A 19 -4.40 9.09 -16.96
C GLU A 19 -3.52 7.94 -16.46
N ASP A 20 -3.07 7.99 -15.21
CA ASP A 20 -2.23 6.96 -14.60
C ASP A 20 -2.93 5.59 -14.60
N MET A 21 -4.24 5.57 -14.39
CA MET A 21 -5.03 4.32 -14.43
C MET A 21 -5.10 3.71 -15.83
N LYS A 22 -5.04 4.51 -16.89
CA LYS A 22 -5.06 4.03 -18.27
C LYS A 22 -3.69 3.56 -18.75
N GLU A 23 -2.64 4.26 -18.34
CA GLU A 23 -1.25 3.96 -18.74
C GLU A 23 -0.60 2.91 -17.84
N GLY A 24 -1.17 2.66 -16.67
CA GLY A 24 -0.63 1.82 -15.61
C GLY A 24 0.16 2.63 -14.58
N LEU A 25 0.16 2.14 -13.33
CA LEU A 25 0.85 2.78 -12.24
C LEU A 25 2.33 2.41 -12.22
N THR A 26 3.16 3.39 -11.92
CA THR A 26 4.59 3.16 -11.67
C THR A 26 4.84 2.81 -10.21
N LEU A 27 5.63 1.77 -9.98
CA LEU A 27 5.95 1.27 -8.64
C LEU A 27 7.44 1.37 -8.37
N ILE A 28 7.80 1.71 -7.14
CA ILE A 28 9.14 1.59 -6.60
C ILE A 28 9.13 0.64 -5.40
N THR A 29 10.13 -0.22 -5.27
CA THR A 29 10.21 -1.09 -4.09
C THR A 29 10.46 -0.25 -2.84
N SER A 30 9.62 -0.45 -1.82
CA SER A 30 9.76 0.21 -0.53
C SER A 30 11.07 -0.19 0.15
N PRO A 31 11.77 0.73 0.84
CA PRO A 31 12.89 0.39 1.70
C PRO A 31 12.47 -0.36 2.98
N TRP A 32 11.19 -0.29 3.35
CA TRP A 32 10.64 -0.99 4.53
C TRP A 32 9.94 -2.27 4.12
N LYS A 33 10.16 -3.32 4.89
CA LYS A 33 9.51 -4.63 4.69
C LYS A 33 8.39 -4.82 5.70
N ARG A 34 7.39 -5.60 5.32
CA ARG A 34 6.40 -6.07 6.28
C ARG A 34 7.09 -6.99 7.29
N PRO A 35 6.89 -6.75 8.60
CA PRO A 35 7.48 -7.59 9.64
C PRO A 35 6.89 -9.00 9.63
N PRO A 36 7.56 -9.97 10.24
CA PRO A 36 7.04 -11.32 10.35
C PRO A 36 5.74 -11.37 11.17
N PRO A 37 4.84 -12.33 10.89
CA PRO A 37 3.51 -12.37 11.48
C PRO A 37 3.49 -12.60 13.00
N ASP A 38 4.58 -13.09 13.57
CA ASP A 38 4.76 -13.28 15.01
C ASP A 38 5.24 -12.02 15.75
N SER A 39 5.61 -10.95 15.03
CA SER A 39 6.06 -9.70 15.65
C SER A 39 4.92 -8.69 15.83
N ILE A 40 3.95 -8.69 14.96
CA ILE A 40 2.80 -7.78 15.00
C ILE A 40 1.63 -8.37 14.20
N PRO A 41 0.38 -8.28 14.71
CA PRO A 41 -0.79 -8.84 14.04
C PRO A 41 -1.22 -7.97 12.84
N PHE A 42 -0.56 -8.14 11.69
CA PHE A 42 -0.86 -7.38 10.46
C PHE A 42 -2.25 -7.66 9.87
N GLU A 43 -2.87 -8.76 10.25
CA GLU A 43 -4.26 -9.08 9.86
C GLU A 43 -5.27 -8.15 10.52
N ALA A 44 -4.92 -7.57 11.67
CA ALA A 44 -5.73 -6.54 12.29
C ALA A 44 -5.61 -5.23 11.50
N LYS A 45 -6.74 -4.64 11.13
CA LYS A 45 -6.80 -3.31 10.49
C LYS A 45 -6.53 -2.19 11.51
N ALA A 46 -5.45 -2.31 12.28
CA ALA A 46 -5.04 -1.34 13.28
C ALA A 46 -4.13 -0.26 12.65
N SER A 47 -4.25 0.98 13.10
CA SER A 47 -3.49 2.11 12.54
C SER A 47 -1.97 1.99 12.73
N GLY A 48 -1.52 1.36 13.82
CA GLY A 48 -0.08 1.18 14.09
C GLY A 48 0.68 0.47 12.97
N PRO A 49 0.25 -0.72 12.53
CA PRO A 49 0.86 -1.44 11.40
C PRO A 49 0.88 -0.66 10.08
N TYR A 50 -0.06 0.25 9.86
CA TYR A 50 -0.13 1.05 8.63
C TYR A 50 0.90 2.17 8.54
N LEU A 51 1.65 2.44 9.60
CA LEU A 51 2.73 3.44 9.57
C LEU A 51 3.72 3.16 8.43
N ILE A 52 4.14 1.91 8.25
CA ILE A 52 5.08 1.55 7.18
C ILE A 52 4.47 1.74 5.78
N CYS A 53 3.16 1.55 5.63
CA CYS A 53 2.45 1.81 4.38
C CYS A 53 2.47 3.31 4.06
N THR A 54 2.16 4.17 5.04
CA THR A 54 2.20 5.62 4.89
C THR A 54 3.60 6.12 4.53
N LEU A 55 4.63 5.65 5.23
CA LEU A 55 6.02 6.00 4.95
C LEU A 55 6.45 5.54 3.55
N SER A 56 6.06 4.34 3.16
CA SER A 56 6.36 3.78 1.83
C SER A 56 5.67 4.57 0.72
N LYS A 57 4.44 5.00 0.94
CA LYS A 57 3.69 5.85 -0.01
C LYS A 57 4.40 7.19 -0.19
N SER A 58 4.72 7.89 0.90
CA SER A 58 5.45 9.16 0.83
C SER A 58 6.80 9.01 0.14
N PHE A 59 7.54 7.93 0.44
CA PHE A 59 8.80 7.64 -0.23
C PHE A 59 8.62 7.46 -1.75
N ALA A 60 7.59 6.76 -2.19
CA ALA A 60 7.32 6.58 -3.61
C ALA A 60 6.99 7.91 -4.30
N GLU A 61 6.13 8.71 -3.69
CA GLU A 61 5.74 10.04 -4.20
C GLU A 61 6.93 11.00 -4.28
N ASP A 62 7.78 11.04 -3.26
CA ASP A 62 9.00 11.85 -3.25
C ASP A 62 9.98 11.46 -4.37
N LYS A 63 9.92 10.22 -4.83
CA LYS A 63 10.73 9.70 -5.95
C LYS A 63 10.02 9.79 -7.32
N GLY A 64 8.81 10.33 -7.36
CA GLY A 64 8.04 10.49 -8.60
C GLY A 64 7.31 9.24 -9.08
N TYR A 65 7.09 8.26 -8.18
CA TYR A 65 6.33 7.05 -8.47
C TYR A 65 4.91 7.16 -7.92
N ASN A 66 3.98 6.45 -8.56
CA ASN A 66 2.58 6.47 -8.13
C ASN A 66 2.38 5.70 -6.81
N GLU A 67 3.17 4.62 -6.58
CA GLU A 67 2.92 3.72 -5.47
C GLU A 67 4.21 2.99 -5.07
N ALA A 68 4.24 2.39 -3.88
CA ALA A 68 5.34 1.53 -3.46
C ALA A 68 4.93 0.05 -3.45
N LEU A 69 5.84 -0.78 -3.98
CA LEU A 69 5.80 -2.23 -3.85
C LEU A 69 6.39 -2.62 -2.51
N MET A 70 5.61 -3.26 -1.67
CA MET A 70 6.06 -3.74 -0.37
C MET A 70 6.44 -5.21 -0.42
N LEU A 71 7.60 -5.53 0.13
CA LEU A 71 8.06 -6.89 0.30
C LEU A 71 7.77 -7.36 1.73
N ASP A 72 7.63 -8.67 1.91
CA ASP A 72 7.59 -9.27 3.24
C ASP A 72 9.02 -9.35 3.85
N TYR A 73 9.12 -9.81 5.10
CA TYR A 73 10.39 -9.94 5.81
C TYR A 73 11.38 -10.89 5.11
N ARG A 74 10.88 -11.82 4.28
CA ARG A 74 11.68 -12.76 3.49
C ARG A 74 12.14 -12.16 2.16
N GLY A 75 11.52 -11.07 1.71
CA GLY A 75 11.81 -10.42 0.44
C GLY A 75 10.87 -10.80 -0.70
N TYR A 76 9.77 -11.49 -0.42
CA TYR A 76 8.75 -11.77 -1.42
C TYR A 76 7.76 -10.61 -1.56
N VAL A 77 7.19 -10.46 -2.75
CA VAL A 77 6.13 -9.49 -3.01
C VAL A 77 4.95 -9.76 -2.08
N ALA A 78 4.51 -8.73 -1.36
CA ALA A 78 3.41 -8.81 -0.43
C ALA A 78 2.19 -8.03 -0.92
N GLU A 79 2.33 -6.73 -1.12
CA GLU A 79 1.24 -5.83 -1.46
C GLU A 79 1.77 -4.49 -1.98
N ALA A 80 0.91 -3.59 -2.41
CA ALA A 80 1.18 -2.15 -2.49
C ALA A 80 0.78 -1.48 -1.16
N THR A 81 1.05 -0.18 -1.00
CA THR A 81 0.80 0.50 0.29
C THR A 81 -0.68 0.58 0.66
N SER A 82 -1.56 0.57 -0.34
CA SER A 82 -3.01 0.72 -0.16
C SER A 82 -3.84 -0.28 -0.97
N SER A 83 -3.19 -1.17 -1.73
CA SER A 83 -3.85 -2.07 -2.69
C SER A 83 -3.22 -3.45 -2.67
N ASN A 84 -4.03 -4.45 -2.99
CA ASN A 84 -3.55 -5.81 -3.23
C ASN A 84 -2.85 -5.89 -4.59
N ILE A 85 -1.94 -6.86 -4.73
CA ILE A 85 -1.25 -7.16 -5.99
C ILE A 85 -1.66 -8.54 -6.48
N PHE A 86 -1.98 -8.61 -7.75
CA PHE A 86 -2.23 -9.86 -8.47
C PHE A 86 -1.22 -10.00 -9.59
N LEU A 87 -0.58 -11.15 -9.69
CA LEU A 87 0.34 -11.49 -10.76
C LEU A 87 -0.36 -12.42 -11.74
N ILE A 88 -0.36 -12.05 -13.02
CA ILE A 88 -0.89 -12.88 -14.09
C ILE A 88 0.31 -13.43 -14.86
N ASN A 89 0.47 -14.75 -14.84
CA ASN A 89 1.55 -15.44 -15.55
C ASN A 89 0.97 -16.21 -16.75
N GLY A 90 1.32 -15.75 -17.92
CA GLY A 90 0.90 -16.32 -19.20
C GLY A 90 -0.50 -15.84 -19.63
N LEU A 91 -0.55 -15.28 -20.79
CA LEU A 91 -1.77 -14.99 -21.57
C LEU A 91 -1.88 -16.00 -22.73
#